data_8c9fa2cf43f0bd957d47d77518161539
#
_entry.id   8c9fa2cf43f0bd957d47d77518161539
#
_cell.length_a   1.000
_cell.length_b   1.000
_cell.length_c   1.000
_cell.angle_alpha   90.00
_cell.angle_beta   90.00
_cell.angle_gamma   90.00
#
_symmetry.space_group_name_H-M   'P 1'
#
loop_
_entity.id
_entity.type
_entity.pdbx_description
1 polymer ?
#
loop_
_entity_poly.entity_id
_entity_poly.type
_entity_poly.pdbx_seq_one_letter_code
_entity_poly.pdbx_strand_id
1 'polypeptide(L)'
;STFREELTFHDGLGWPEQVVRVGAGARTGRNIVTPVTYDLMRRPDAKTWLPYVPAAGSGRAEEPLSGVESAQAAWHRSAGYGTDSDYAFSVLEYEASPLDRPLKSYRAGADYAAGSGDRPVTHSYAANAESEVRLLGVDAGGNLVISGFYPAGTLARTRTSDEDGRMTDTFTDNMGRTVLERRISGGESLDTYHVPDLQGNEAWTIGPGGSALLPERGTWAVPDLTDANGTTAARFCTVRRFSGRGWLLTRKLPGRETEEYVYDASGRLVMERGGEARAAGKWITYRHDAHGHLVERRLLTSAGTREHFQSLFASSAQPAEAYPESAVLLERTIYGDRSRESSAGLWFADADSVTALHDPDKGAGLPTWSETAVLESEGNWGAVSGQVLRAYHYDSLGRLIQTAEKWPDGTVCRRSVGYDFAGNVTSEQETCGTHMKLTLRSYDNEGRLLSESVSVDGGAAAKTAYAYDDLG
;
A
#
# COMPACT_ATOMS: atom_id res chain seq x y z
N SER A 1 6.27 32.80 2.64
CA SER A 1 6.12 31.56 3.40
C SER A 1 4.65 31.31 3.61
N THR A 2 4.17 30.24 3.08
CA THR A 2 2.77 29.84 3.17
C THR A 2 2.65 28.83 4.29
N PHE A 3 2.03 29.25 5.38
CA PHE A 3 1.68 28.34 6.46
C PHE A 3 0.27 27.81 6.21
N ARG A 4 0.06 26.52 6.37
CA ARG A 4 -1.27 25.95 6.53
C ARG A 4 -1.70 26.20 7.97
N GLU A 5 -2.86 26.79 8.14
CA GLU A 5 -3.43 27.06 9.46
C GLU A 5 -4.79 26.36 9.55
N GLU A 6 -4.96 25.57 10.59
CA GLU A 6 -6.22 24.90 10.90
C GLU A 6 -6.64 25.29 12.32
N LEU A 7 -7.88 25.67 12.49
CA LEU A 7 -8.48 26.06 13.76
C LEU A 7 -9.60 25.09 14.09
N THR A 8 -9.59 24.52 15.26
CA THR A 8 -10.70 23.71 15.79
C THR A 8 -11.41 24.48 16.89
N PHE A 9 -12.68 24.77 16.69
CA PHE A 9 -13.53 25.39 17.70
C PHE A 9 -14.23 24.30 18.50
N HIS A 10 -14.32 24.52 19.83
CA HIS A 10 -14.90 23.58 20.77
C HIS A 10 -16.06 24.22 21.50
N ASP A 11 -17.06 23.44 21.87
CA ASP A 11 -18.14 23.86 22.74
C ASP A 11 -17.64 24.09 24.18
N GLY A 12 -18.54 24.58 25.06
CA GLY A 12 -18.21 24.82 26.48
C GLY A 12 -17.83 23.57 27.29
N LEU A 13 -17.96 22.37 26.71
CA LEU A 13 -17.58 21.08 27.30
C LEU A 13 -16.28 20.52 26.68
N GLY A 14 -15.68 21.24 25.72
CA GLY A 14 -14.45 20.83 25.05
C GLY A 14 -14.65 19.90 23.85
N TRP A 15 -15.88 19.76 23.32
CA TRP A 15 -16.16 18.97 22.14
C TRP A 15 -16.00 19.83 20.86
N PRO A 16 -15.32 19.34 19.81
CA PRO A 16 -15.24 20.04 18.54
C PRO A 16 -16.61 20.36 17.96
N GLU A 17 -16.85 21.60 17.54
CA GLU A 17 -18.06 22.03 16.83
C GLU A 17 -17.83 22.33 15.38
N GLN A 18 -16.62 22.78 15.04
CA GLN A 18 -16.23 23.02 13.66
C GLN A 18 -14.71 23.05 13.50
N VAL A 19 -14.25 22.62 12.34
CA VAL A 19 -12.87 22.71 11.91
C VAL A 19 -12.78 23.72 10.76
N VAL A 20 -11.87 24.68 10.86
CA VAL A 20 -11.68 25.75 9.87
C VAL A 20 -10.26 25.69 9.32
N ARG A 21 -10.13 25.43 8.01
CA ARG A 21 -8.86 25.56 7.28
C ARG A 21 -8.78 26.97 6.71
N VAL A 22 -7.81 27.74 7.22
CA VAL A 22 -7.70 29.18 6.93
C VAL A 22 -7.13 29.40 5.54
N GLY A 23 -7.87 30.16 4.72
CA GLY A 23 -7.42 30.53 3.38
C GLY A 23 -7.29 29.37 2.38
N ALA A 24 -7.87 28.20 2.67
CA ALA A 24 -7.67 26.96 1.91
C ALA A 24 -8.52 26.86 0.62
N GLY A 25 -9.50 27.75 0.42
CA GLY A 25 -10.35 27.76 -0.77
C GLY A 25 -9.56 28.05 -2.04
N ALA A 26 -9.52 27.10 -2.98
CA ALA A 26 -8.67 27.18 -4.16
C ALA A 26 -8.97 28.38 -5.08
N ARG A 27 -10.24 28.67 -5.28
CA ARG A 27 -10.69 29.74 -6.18
C ARG A 27 -10.78 31.09 -5.49
N THR A 28 -11.21 31.11 -4.24
CA THR A 28 -11.52 32.35 -3.54
C THR A 28 -10.49 32.77 -2.49
N GLY A 29 -9.59 31.86 -2.09
CA GLY A 29 -8.67 32.06 -0.97
C GLY A 29 -9.40 32.23 0.38
N ARG A 30 -10.66 31.79 0.48
CA ARG A 30 -11.45 31.87 1.70
C ARG A 30 -11.21 30.65 2.59
N ASN A 31 -11.71 30.73 3.81
CA ASN A 31 -11.68 29.60 4.73
C ASN A 31 -12.59 28.45 4.26
N ILE A 32 -12.17 27.23 4.50
CA ILE A 32 -13.02 26.04 4.35
C ILE A 32 -13.44 25.60 5.74
N VAL A 33 -14.73 25.42 5.95
CA VAL A 33 -15.34 25.06 7.24
C VAL A 33 -15.97 23.68 7.15
N THR A 34 -15.66 22.82 8.10
CA THR A 34 -16.29 21.52 8.28
C THR A 34 -17.07 21.51 9.59
N PRO A 35 -18.40 21.45 9.56
CA PRO A 35 -19.20 21.33 10.78
C PRO A 35 -18.97 19.96 11.46
N VAL A 36 -19.03 19.94 12.77
CA VAL A 36 -19.05 18.72 13.58
C VAL A 36 -20.31 18.73 14.43
N THR A 37 -21.11 17.67 14.31
CA THR A 37 -22.35 17.50 15.08
C THR A 37 -22.34 16.14 15.75
N TYR A 38 -23.14 16.02 16.81
CA TYR A 38 -23.20 14.82 17.64
C TYR A 38 -24.62 14.32 17.74
N ASP A 39 -24.76 13.01 17.79
CA ASP A 39 -26.03 12.40 18.16
C ASP A 39 -26.27 12.46 19.70
N LEU A 40 -27.37 11.88 20.15
CA LEU A 40 -27.74 11.84 21.57
C LEU A 40 -26.72 11.07 22.44
N MET A 41 -25.94 10.18 21.84
CA MET A 41 -24.89 9.40 22.49
C MET A 41 -23.50 10.06 22.36
N ARG A 42 -23.45 11.30 21.85
CA ARG A 42 -22.21 12.07 21.62
C ARG A 42 -21.25 11.47 20.62
N ARG A 43 -21.75 10.79 19.58
CA ARG A 43 -20.94 10.26 18.51
C ARG A 43 -20.83 11.28 17.36
N PRO A 44 -19.63 11.73 17.00
CA PRO A 44 -19.43 12.73 15.93
C PRO A 44 -19.61 12.14 14.54
N ASP A 45 -19.42 10.83 14.38
CA ASP A 45 -19.51 10.10 13.13
C ASP A 45 -20.92 9.66 12.76
N ALA A 46 -21.89 9.83 13.67
CA ALA A 46 -23.30 9.59 13.36
C ALA A 46 -23.81 10.45 12.19
N LYS A 47 -23.25 11.67 12.04
CA LYS A 47 -23.46 12.53 10.88
C LYS A 47 -22.18 13.27 10.54
N THR A 48 -21.57 12.97 9.40
CA THR A 48 -20.34 13.57 8.93
C THR A 48 -20.64 14.54 7.78
N TRP A 49 -20.41 15.82 8.02
CA TRP A 49 -20.68 16.90 7.06
C TRP A 49 -19.56 17.04 6.04
N LEU A 50 -19.91 17.29 4.78
CA LEU A 50 -18.94 17.76 3.80
C LEU A 50 -18.52 19.20 4.11
N PRO A 51 -17.26 19.57 3.79
CA PRO A 51 -16.79 20.96 4.00
C PRO A 51 -17.51 21.93 3.09
N TYR A 52 -17.50 23.22 3.47
CA TYR A 52 -18.05 24.30 2.66
C TYR A 52 -17.26 25.60 2.83
N VAL A 53 -17.47 26.57 1.93
CA VAL A 53 -16.88 27.90 2.00
C VAL A 53 -17.95 28.92 2.45
N PRO A 54 -17.82 29.56 3.61
CA PRO A 54 -18.81 30.51 4.11
C PRO A 54 -18.87 31.75 3.23
N ALA A 55 -20.06 32.34 3.11
CA ALA A 55 -20.31 33.52 2.25
C ALA A 55 -19.63 34.80 2.73
N ALA A 56 -19.43 34.98 4.02
CA ALA A 56 -18.86 36.17 4.63
C ALA A 56 -17.52 35.86 5.31
N GLY A 57 -16.57 36.79 5.15
CA GLY A 57 -15.33 36.81 5.93
C GLY A 57 -14.21 35.92 5.40
N SER A 58 -13.33 36.49 4.62
CA SER A 58 -12.02 35.91 4.31
C SER A 58 -10.99 36.21 5.41
N GLY A 59 -11.43 36.75 6.55
CA GLY A 59 -10.59 37.06 7.69
C GLY A 59 -10.33 35.82 8.56
N ARG A 60 -9.34 35.91 9.43
CA ARG A 60 -9.12 34.93 10.51
C ARG A 60 -10.43 34.81 11.28
N ALA A 61 -10.97 33.63 11.38
CA ALA A 61 -12.15 33.38 12.19
C ALA A 61 -11.73 33.46 13.65
N GLU A 62 -12.03 34.57 14.32
CA GLU A 62 -11.75 34.76 15.75
C GLU A 62 -12.82 34.08 16.63
N GLU A 63 -13.98 33.80 16.05
CA GLU A 63 -15.11 33.15 16.73
C GLU A 63 -15.72 32.06 15.84
N PRO A 64 -16.33 31.02 16.44
CA PRO A 64 -17.02 29.99 15.68
C PRO A 64 -18.19 30.60 14.90
N LEU A 65 -18.37 30.16 13.66
CA LEU A 65 -19.51 30.58 12.84
C LEU A 65 -20.79 29.95 13.40
N SER A 66 -21.82 30.77 13.56
CA SER A 66 -23.16 30.28 13.93
C SER A 66 -23.94 29.80 12.72
N GLY A 67 -24.83 28.84 12.93
CA GLY A 67 -25.70 28.29 11.87
C GLY A 67 -24.94 27.59 10.74
N VAL A 68 -23.84 26.92 11.08
CA VAL A 68 -22.94 26.25 10.11
C VAL A 68 -23.65 25.21 9.24
N GLU A 69 -24.62 24.49 9.78
CA GLU A 69 -25.38 23.48 9.02
C GLU A 69 -26.21 24.09 7.90
N SER A 70 -26.96 25.17 8.21
CA SER A 70 -27.77 25.89 7.22
C SER A 70 -26.90 26.62 6.20
N ALA A 71 -25.76 27.18 6.63
CA ALA A 71 -24.79 27.81 5.75
C ALA A 71 -24.13 26.80 4.81
N GLN A 72 -23.81 25.61 5.28
CA GLN A 72 -23.28 24.50 4.49
C GLN A 72 -24.27 24.07 3.40
N ALA A 73 -25.53 23.82 3.76
CA ALA A 73 -26.57 23.47 2.80
C ALA A 73 -26.80 24.56 1.76
N ALA A 74 -26.84 25.84 2.18
CA ALA A 74 -26.98 26.97 1.28
C ALA A 74 -25.80 27.11 0.30
N TRP A 75 -24.59 26.87 0.78
CA TRP A 75 -23.40 26.92 -0.06
C TRP A 75 -23.43 25.81 -1.12
N HIS A 76 -23.71 24.55 -0.74
CA HIS A 76 -23.77 23.44 -1.68
C HIS A 76 -24.86 23.65 -2.76
N ARG A 77 -25.99 24.25 -2.40
CA ARG A 77 -27.00 24.67 -3.40
C ARG A 77 -26.47 25.72 -4.36
N SER A 78 -25.74 26.73 -3.85
CA SER A 78 -25.19 27.81 -4.67
C SER A 78 -24.01 27.36 -5.55
N ALA A 79 -23.26 26.35 -5.12
CA ALA A 79 -22.13 25.81 -5.84
C ALA A 79 -22.54 24.91 -7.05
N GLY A 80 -23.84 24.67 -7.25
CA GLY A 80 -24.33 23.98 -8.44
C GLY A 80 -24.32 22.46 -8.37
N TYR A 81 -24.23 21.88 -7.16
CA TYR A 81 -24.30 20.40 -6.96
C TYR A 81 -25.73 19.82 -7.10
N GLY A 82 -26.69 20.60 -7.56
CA GLY A 82 -28.03 20.14 -7.89
C GLY A 82 -28.82 19.61 -6.68
N THR A 83 -29.51 18.48 -6.84
CA THR A 83 -30.32 17.86 -5.79
C THR A 83 -29.48 17.26 -4.66
N ASP A 84 -28.18 17.05 -4.88
CA ASP A 84 -27.25 16.51 -3.87
C ASP A 84 -26.93 17.54 -2.77
N SER A 85 -27.18 18.83 -3.05
CA SER A 85 -26.86 19.92 -2.12
C SER A 85 -27.56 19.83 -0.76
N ASP A 86 -28.73 19.23 -0.70
CA ASP A 86 -29.49 19.05 0.55
C ASP A 86 -29.00 17.84 1.35
N TYR A 87 -28.16 17.01 0.76
CA TYR A 87 -27.61 15.76 1.32
C TYR A 87 -26.08 15.77 1.34
N ALA A 88 -25.48 16.94 1.56
CA ALA A 88 -24.03 17.10 1.61
C ALA A 88 -23.43 16.61 2.96
N PHE A 89 -23.84 15.42 3.39
CA PHE A 89 -23.34 14.73 4.58
C PHE A 89 -23.58 13.22 4.45
N SER A 90 -22.79 12.44 5.16
CA SER A 90 -23.01 11.00 5.34
C SER A 90 -23.64 10.74 6.73
N VAL A 91 -24.34 9.62 6.87
CA VAL A 91 -25.03 9.23 8.11
C VAL A 91 -24.70 7.80 8.47
N LEU A 92 -24.39 7.55 9.75
CA LEU A 92 -24.32 6.22 10.36
C LEU A 92 -25.47 6.03 11.33
N GLU A 93 -26.27 5.01 11.08
CA GLU A 93 -27.29 4.56 12.03
C GLU A 93 -26.71 3.42 12.87
N TYR A 94 -26.78 3.54 14.17
CA TYR A 94 -26.26 2.58 15.12
C TYR A 94 -27.36 1.74 15.76
N GLU A 95 -27.01 0.56 16.26
CA GLU A 95 -27.91 -0.22 17.09
C GLU A 95 -28.14 0.49 18.45
N ALA A 96 -29.29 0.17 19.07
CA ALA A 96 -29.65 0.72 20.37
C ALA A 96 -29.00 -0.09 21.51
N SER A 97 -27.72 -0.39 21.44
CA SER A 97 -26.98 -1.12 22.46
C SER A 97 -25.62 -0.43 22.76
N PRO A 98 -25.01 -0.72 23.93
CA PRO A 98 -23.72 -0.18 24.30
C PRO A 98 -22.54 -0.66 23.40
N LEU A 99 -22.79 -1.55 22.45
CA LEU A 99 -21.75 -2.06 21.54
C LEU A 99 -21.46 -1.09 20.40
N ASP A 100 -22.31 -0.07 20.19
CA ASP A 100 -22.14 0.97 19.16
C ASP A 100 -21.85 0.42 17.77
N ARG A 101 -22.52 -0.68 17.40
CA ARG A 101 -22.32 -1.29 16.09
C ARG A 101 -23.16 -0.56 15.03
N PRO A 102 -22.58 -0.17 13.89
CA PRO A 102 -23.33 0.45 12.80
C PRO A 102 -24.33 -0.56 12.20
N LEU A 103 -25.56 -0.13 11.93
CA LEU A 103 -26.59 -0.90 11.21
C LEU A 103 -26.71 -0.45 9.77
N LYS A 104 -26.58 0.86 9.51
CA LYS A 104 -26.63 1.43 8.16
C LYS A 104 -25.64 2.56 8.00
N SER A 105 -25.05 2.63 6.83
CA SER A 105 -24.17 3.71 6.42
C SER A 105 -24.70 4.31 5.12
N TYR A 106 -25.06 5.58 5.17
CA TYR A 106 -25.51 6.35 4.02
C TYR A 106 -24.40 7.30 3.57
N ARG A 107 -24.09 7.29 2.29
CA ARG A 107 -23.17 8.26 1.69
C ARG A 107 -23.85 9.61 1.50
N ALA A 108 -23.02 10.64 1.34
CA ALA A 108 -23.51 11.94 0.86
C ALA A 108 -24.06 11.81 -0.56
N GLY A 109 -25.06 12.64 -0.87
CA GLY A 109 -25.72 12.70 -2.17
C GLY A 109 -27.15 12.13 -2.15
N ALA A 110 -28.03 12.72 -2.96
CA ALA A 110 -29.45 12.43 -2.98
C ALA A 110 -29.77 10.97 -3.33
N ASP A 111 -28.95 10.33 -4.16
CA ASP A 111 -29.16 8.94 -4.58
C ASP A 111 -28.94 7.93 -3.45
N TYR A 112 -28.18 8.30 -2.42
CA TYR A 112 -27.78 7.41 -1.33
C TYR A 112 -28.39 7.77 0.01
N ALA A 113 -28.72 9.06 0.20
CA ALA A 113 -29.12 9.60 1.49
C ALA A 113 -30.41 9.01 2.04
N ALA A 114 -30.48 8.88 3.36
CA ALA A 114 -31.70 8.52 4.08
C ALA A 114 -32.84 9.48 3.77
N GLY A 115 -34.02 8.95 3.43
CA GLY A 115 -35.21 9.75 3.09
C GLY A 115 -35.20 10.35 1.69
N SER A 116 -34.20 10.00 0.85
CA SER A 116 -34.15 10.35 -0.57
C SER A 116 -33.99 9.08 -1.42
N GLY A 117 -32.80 8.76 -1.93
CA GLY A 117 -32.56 7.52 -2.67
C GLY A 117 -32.60 6.25 -1.80
N ASP A 118 -32.30 6.42 -0.52
CA ASP A 118 -32.38 5.39 0.53
C ASP A 118 -31.59 4.10 0.18
N ARG A 119 -30.34 4.28 -0.22
CA ARG A 119 -29.43 3.19 -0.62
C ARG A 119 -28.26 3.07 0.33
N PRO A 120 -28.47 2.55 1.56
CA PRO A 120 -27.38 2.38 2.52
C PRO A 120 -26.57 1.12 2.26
N VAL A 121 -25.32 1.14 2.70
CA VAL A 121 -24.64 -0.09 3.11
C VAL A 121 -25.24 -0.54 4.43
N THR A 122 -25.76 -1.78 4.48
CA THR A 122 -26.37 -2.32 5.71
C THR A 122 -25.49 -3.34 6.38
N HIS A 123 -25.53 -3.38 7.71
CA HIS A 123 -24.82 -4.35 8.53
C HIS A 123 -25.82 -5.11 9.42
N SER A 124 -25.62 -6.42 9.54
CA SER A 124 -26.37 -7.23 10.48
C SER A 124 -25.44 -8.22 11.20
N TYR A 125 -25.76 -8.48 12.46
CA TYR A 125 -24.93 -9.25 13.36
C TYR A 125 -25.70 -10.46 13.86
N ALA A 126 -25.10 -11.63 13.76
CA ALA A 126 -25.67 -12.89 14.18
C ALA A 126 -24.58 -13.86 14.62
N ALA A 127 -24.95 -15.06 14.99
CA ALA A 127 -24.03 -16.18 15.13
C ALA A 127 -24.19 -17.15 13.94
N ASN A 128 -23.22 -18.05 13.77
CA ASN A 128 -23.34 -19.13 12.77
C ASN A 128 -24.46 -20.11 13.13
N ALA A 129 -25.11 -20.65 12.10
CA ALA A 129 -26.05 -21.75 12.23
C ALA A 129 -25.35 -23.12 12.32
N GLU A 130 -26.12 -24.16 12.62
CA GLU A 130 -25.64 -25.55 12.58
C GLU A 130 -25.25 -25.93 11.15
N SER A 131 -24.14 -26.66 11.00
CA SER A 131 -23.61 -27.13 9.70
C SER A 131 -23.39 -26.03 8.66
N GLU A 132 -23.19 -24.78 9.08
CA GLU A 132 -23.02 -23.64 8.18
C GLU A 132 -21.57 -23.40 7.78
N VAL A 133 -20.62 -23.54 8.72
CA VAL A 133 -19.19 -23.23 8.53
C VAL A 133 -18.36 -24.45 8.86
N ARG A 134 -17.45 -24.86 7.92
CA ARG A 134 -16.54 -25.98 8.11
C ARG A 134 -15.56 -25.70 9.24
N LEU A 135 -15.35 -26.69 10.11
CA LEU A 135 -14.32 -26.68 11.13
C LEU A 135 -13.01 -27.20 10.53
N LEU A 136 -12.10 -26.29 10.28
CA LEU A 136 -10.83 -26.53 9.65
C LEU A 136 -9.69 -26.24 10.64
N GLY A 137 -8.62 -27.01 10.55
CA GLY A 137 -7.41 -26.82 11.35
C GLY A 137 -6.18 -27.31 10.61
N VAL A 138 -5.01 -27.18 11.23
CA VAL A 138 -3.73 -27.59 10.68
C VAL A 138 -3.05 -28.55 11.66
N ASP A 139 -2.57 -29.69 11.17
CA ASP A 139 -1.81 -30.65 11.97
C ASP A 139 -0.33 -30.22 12.13
N ALA A 140 0.44 -30.98 12.90
CA ALA A 140 1.87 -30.71 13.12
C ALA A 140 2.71 -30.79 11.82
N GLY A 141 2.24 -31.49 10.81
CA GLY A 141 2.86 -31.60 9.48
C GLY A 141 2.52 -30.40 8.57
N GLY A 142 1.58 -29.56 8.99
CA GLY A 142 1.07 -28.45 8.18
C GLY A 142 -0.09 -28.86 7.26
N ASN A 143 -0.58 -30.10 7.33
CA ASN A 143 -1.69 -30.56 6.52
C ASN A 143 -3.02 -29.96 7.02
N LEU A 144 -3.92 -29.68 6.08
CA LEU A 144 -5.28 -29.26 6.41
C LEU A 144 -6.09 -30.42 6.98
N VAL A 145 -6.64 -30.25 8.16
CA VAL A 145 -7.56 -31.20 8.81
C VAL A 145 -8.98 -30.66 8.75
N ILE A 146 -9.90 -31.45 8.21
CA ILE A 146 -11.32 -31.13 8.05
C ILE A 146 -12.10 -31.97 9.07
N SER A 147 -12.67 -31.31 10.11
CA SER A 147 -13.26 -31.97 11.29
C SER A 147 -14.79 -31.92 11.34
N GLY A 148 -15.44 -31.57 10.23
CA GLY A 148 -16.89 -31.35 10.14
C GLY A 148 -17.24 -29.88 10.15
N PHE A 149 -18.10 -29.44 11.08
CA PHE A 149 -18.61 -28.08 11.14
C PHE A 149 -18.39 -27.45 12.52
N TYR A 150 -18.33 -26.14 12.57
CA TYR A 150 -18.41 -25.40 13.81
C TYR A 150 -19.78 -25.60 14.45
N PRO A 151 -19.85 -25.80 15.79
CA PRO A 151 -21.14 -25.82 16.50
C PRO A 151 -21.90 -24.50 16.31
N ALA A 152 -23.22 -24.56 16.28
CA ALA A 152 -24.03 -23.37 16.18
C ALA A 152 -23.73 -22.39 17.32
N GLY A 153 -23.68 -21.09 17.02
CA GLY A 153 -23.47 -20.04 18.02
C GLY A 153 -22.04 -19.83 18.48
N THR A 154 -21.04 -20.51 17.86
CA THR A 154 -19.62 -20.39 18.26
C THR A 154 -18.83 -19.38 17.45
N LEU A 155 -19.35 -18.95 16.31
CA LEU A 155 -18.75 -17.90 15.47
C LEU A 155 -19.64 -16.67 15.43
N ALA A 156 -19.07 -15.48 15.49
CA ALA A 156 -19.79 -14.25 15.20
C ALA A 156 -19.88 -14.07 13.67
N ARG A 157 -21.08 -13.80 13.16
CA ARG A 157 -21.32 -13.45 11.76
C ARG A 157 -21.65 -11.98 11.62
N THR A 158 -20.90 -11.28 10.82
CA THR A 158 -21.23 -9.92 10.34
C THR A 158 -21.60 -10.02 8.87
N ARG A 159 -22.84 -9.65 8.52
CA ARG A 159 -23.28 -9.51 7.13
C ARG A 159 -23.24 -8.05 6.74
N THR A 160 -22.57 -7.74 5.64
CA THR A 160 -22.59 -6.44 4.99
C THR A 160 -23.30 -6.58 3.64
N SER A 161 -24.28 -5.72 3.36
CA SER A 161 -24.88 -5.59 2.04
C SER A 161 -24.54 -4.21 1.48
N ASP A 162 -23.95 -4.16 0.30
CA ASP A 162 -23.65 -2.90 -0.38
C ASP A 162 -24.92 -2.25 -0.97
N GLU A 163 -24.77 -1.06 -1.55
CA GLU A 163 -25.85 -0.26 -2.12
C GLU A 163 -26.53 -0.96 -3.32
N ASP A 164 -25.88 -1.95 -3.93
CA ASP A 164 -26.39 -2.77 -5.02
C ASP A 164 -27.00 -4.10 -4.55
N GLY A 165 -27.01 -4.34 -3.22
CA GLY A 165 -27.55 -5.54 -2.62
C GLY A 165 -26.63 -6.77 -2.68
N ARG A 166 -25.35 -6.58 -3.03
CA ARG A 166 -24.34 -7.65 -2.92
C ARG A 166 -24.01 -7.87 -1.47
N MET A 167 -24.01 -9.12 -1.03
CA MET A 167 -23.81 -9.45 0.37
C MET A 167 -22.49 -10.15 0.61
N THR A 168 -21.86 -9.80 1.73
CA THR A 168 -20.67 -10.48 2.25
C THR A 168 -20.92 -10.86 3.69
N ASP A 169 -20.80 -12.15 4.02
CA ASP A 169 -20.81 -12.66 5.41
C ASP A 169 -19.36 -12.91 5.83
N THR A 170 -18.97 -12.31 6.93
CA THR A 170 -17.69 -12.57 7.60
C THR A 170 -17.95 -13.31 8.90
N PHE A 171 -17.36 -14.50 9.04
CA PHE A 171 -17.44 -15.30 10.26
C PHE A 171 -16.13 -15.21 11.02
N THR A 172 -16.22 -14.81 12.29
CA THR A 172 -15.03 -14.64 13.15
C THR A 172 -15.15 -15.53 14.38
N ASP A 173 -14.01 -16.07 14.82
CA ASP A 173 -13.92 -16.85 16.05
C ASP A 173 -13.87 -15.93 17.30
N ASN A 174 -13.81 -16.56 18.48
CA ASN A 174 -13.75 -15.85 19.77
C ASN A 174 -12.42 -15.09 20.01
N MET A 175 -11.41 -15.27 19.15
CA MET A 175 -10.16 -14.51 19.15
C MET A 175 -10.19 -13.35 18.15
N GLY A 176 -11.32 -13.12 17.47
CA GLY A 176 -11.49 -12.10 16.45
C GLY A 176 -10.87 -12.43 15.09
N ARG A 177 -10.45 -13.69 14.86
CA ARG A 177 -9.86 -14.12 13.60
C ARG A 177 -10.96 -14.49 12.60
N THR A 178 -10.85 -14.00 11.37
CA THR A 178 -11.73 -14.42 10.28
C THR A 178 -11.48 -15.88 9.94
N VAL A 179 -12.55 -16.67 9.95
CA VAL A 179 -12.55 -18.10 9.61
C VAL A 179 -13.08 -18.31 8.19
N LEU A 180 -14.15 -17.57 7.84
CA LEU A 180 -14.80 -17.66 6.55
C LEU A 180 -15.26 -16.28 6.09
N GLU A 181 -14.95 -15.95 4.85
CA GLU A 181 -15.62 -14.91 4.08
C GLU A 181 -16.51 -15.56 3.01
N ARG A 182 -17.79 -15.23 3.03
CA ARG A 182 -18.77 -15.72 2.06
C ARG A 182 -19.33 -14.54 1.28
N ARG A 183 -19.06 -14.50 -0.01
CA ARG A 183 -19.67 -13.54 -0.93
C ARG A 183 -20.93 -14.16 -1.54
N ILE A 184 -22.03 -13.44 -1.52
CA ILE A 184 -23.33 -13.89 -2.02
C ILE A 184 -23.74 -12.96 -3.16
N SER A 185 -23.91 -13.52 -4.36
CA SER A 185 -24.34 -12.80 -5.54
C SER A 185 -25.21 -13.71 -6.42
N GLY A 186 -26.38 -13.23 -6.86
CA GLY A 186 -27.25 -14.01 -7.73
C GLY A 186 -27.76 -15.32 -7.14
N GLY A 187 -27.76 -15.47 -5.80
CA GLY A 187 -28.14 -16.70 -5.12
C GLY A 187 -27.01 -17.74 -4.98
N GLU A 188 -25.84 -17.46 -5.50
CA GLU A 188 -24.65 -18.31 -5.33
C GLU A 188 -23.78 -17.79 -4.17
N SER A 189 -23.17 -18.72 -3.43
CA SER A 189 -22.24 -18.43 -2.35
C SER A 189 -20.82 -18.80 -2.76
N LEU A 190 -19.90 -17.86 -2.61
CA LEU A 190 -18.47 -18.02 -2.88
C LEU A 190 -17.70 -17.93 -1.56
N ASP A 191 -17.31 -19.09 -1.06
CA ASP A 191 -16.69 -19.24 0.25
C ASP A 191 -15.16 -19.21 0.17
N THR A 192 -14.53 -18.35 0.98
CA THR A 192 -13.08 -18.32 1.20
C THR A 192 -12.79 -18.61 2.66
N TYR A 193 -12.13 -19.72 2.95
CA TYR A 193 -11.72 -20.10 4.31
C TYR A 193 -10.31 -19.63 4.63
N HIS A 194 -10.13 -19.15 5.85
CA HIS A 194 -8.86 -18.77 6.44
C HIS A 194 -8.54 -19.70 7.61
N VAL A 195 -7.46 -20.46 7.50
CA VAL A 195 -7.13 -21.48 8.49
C VAL A 195 -5.78 -21.16 9.12
N PRO A 196 -5.76 -20.76 10.40
CA PRO A 196 -4.51 -20.48 11.10
C PRO A 196 -3.80 -21.75 11.54
N ASP A 197 -2.47 -21.68 11.69
CA ASP A 197 -1.69 -22.65 12.42
C ASP A 197 -1.88 -22.50 13.94
N LEU A 198 -1.18 -23.32 14.72
CA LEU A 198 -1.25 -23.28 16.19
C LEU A 198 -0.71 -21.97 16.80
N GLN A 199 0.12 -21.22 16.06
CA GLN A 199 0.64 -19.92 16.46
C GLN A 199 -0.26 -18.76 16.01
N GLY A 200 -1.30 -19.03 15.23
CA GLY A 200 -2.22 -18.03 14.70
C GLY A 200 -1.82 -17.42 13.36
N ASN A 201 -0.75 -17.89 12.71
CA ASN A 201 -0.41 -17.47 11.37
C ASN A 201 -1.36 -18.11 10.35
N GLU A 202 -1.77 -17.39 9.32
CA GLU A 202 -2.65 -17.92 8.27
C GLU A 202 -1.90 -18.95 7.40
N ALA A 203 -2.06 -20.23 7.76
CA ALA A 203 -1.39 -21.35 7.09
C ALA A 203 -2.07 -21.73 5.78
N TRP A 204 -3.41 -21.76 5.75
CA TRP A 204 -4.18 -22.07 4.56
C TRP A 204 -5.21 -20.98 4.26
N THR A 205 -5.28 -20.59 2.99
CA THR A 205 -6.40 -19.84 2.43
C THR A 205 -7.02 -20.71 1.33
N ILE A 206 -8.29 -21.06 1.50
CA ILE A 206 -9.00 -21.95 0.57
C ILE A 206 -10.02 -21.11 -0.19
N GLY A 207 -9.72 -20.83 -1.47
CA GLY A 207 -10.62 -20.05 -2.32
C GLY A 207 -11.90 -20.80 -2.72
N PRO A 208 -12.86 -20.15 -3.36
CA PRO A 208 -14.18 -20.72 -3.67
C PRO A 208 -14.15 -22.04 -4.42
N GLY A 209 -13.23 -22.20 -5.39
CA GLY A 209 -13.09 -23.46 -6.12
C GLY A 209 -12.60 -24.62 -5.25
N GLY A 210 -11.79 -24.34 -4.23
CA GLY A 210 -11.36 -25.33 -3.24
C GLY A 210 -12.44 -25.62 -2.21
N SER A 211 -13.10 -24.58 -1.69
CA SER A 211 -14.12 -24.74 -0.66
C SER A 211 -15.32 -25.57 -1.13
N ALA A 212 -15.68 -25.47 -2.41
CA ALA A 212 -16.72 -26.29 -3.02
C ALA A 212 -16.37 -27.81 -3.09
N LEU A 213 -15.07 -28.13 -2.99
CA LEU A 213 -14.55 -29.49 -3.03
C LEU A 213 -14.18 -30.05 -1.65
N LEU A 214 -14.40 -29.30 -0.57
CA LEU A 214 -14.11 -29.76 0.79
C LEU A 214 -15.02 -30.94 1.15
N PRO A 215 -14.44 -32.12 1.54
CA PRO A 215 -15.24 -33.23 2.04
C PRO A 215 -15.84 -32.87 3.42
N GLU A 216 -16.75 -33.67 3.90
CA GLU A 216 -17.30 -33.46 5.25
C GLU A 216 -16.22 -33.62 6.31
N ARG A 217 -15.41 -34.67 6.19
CA ARG A 217 -14.24 -34.95 7.05
C ARG A 217 -13.09 -35.48 6.21
N GLY A 218 -11.86 -35.21 6.63
CA GLY A 218 -10.68 -35.70 5.94
C GLY A 218 -9.44 -34.83 6.17
N THR A 219 -8.43 -35.06 5.34
CA THR A 219 -7.17 -34.33 5.39
C THR A 219 -6.72 -34.04 3.97
N TRP A 220 -6.28 -32.80 3.72
CA TRP A 220 -5.53 -32.47 2.52
C TRP A 220 -4.06 -32.29 2.87
N ALA A 221 -3.20 -33.03 2.20
CA ALA A 221 -1.76 -32.89 2.38
C ALA A 221 -1.27 -31.54 1.85
N VAL A 222 -0.20 -31.04 2.46
CA VAL A 222 0.58 -29.94 1.88
C VAL A 222 1.06 -30.37 0.51
N PRO A 223 0.82 -29.61 -0.57
CA PRO A 223 1.33 -29.97 -1.90
C PRO A 223 2.84 -30.08 -1.93
N ASP A 224 3.36 -31.01 -2.73
CA ASP A 224 4.78 -31.11 -3.00
C ASP A 224 5.32 -29.81 -3.60
N LEU A 225 6.61 -29.53 -3.42
CA LEU A 225 7.24 -28.28 -3.86
C LEU A 225 7.07 -28.02 -5.36
N THR A 226 7.02 -29.08 -6.18
CA THR A 226 6.86 -29.03 -7.64
C THR A 226 5.42 -29.22 -8.11
N ASP A 227 4.48 -29.50 -7.19
CA ASP A 227 3.06 -29.65 -7.55
C ASP A 227 2.41 -28.30 -7.81
N ALA A 228 2.35 -27.90 -9.08
CA ALA A 228 1.67 -26.67 -9.45
C ALA A 228 0.13 -26.78 -9.38
N ASN A 229 -0.46 -27.91 -9.87
CA ASN A 229 -1.90 -28.04 -10.02
C ASN A 229 -2.42 -29.51 -10.05
N GLY A 230 -1.62 -30.48 -9.64
CA GLY A 230 -1.98 -31.90 -9.65
C GLY A 230 -3.01 -32.25 -8.58
N THR A 231 -2.85 -31.68 -7.37
CA THR A 231 -3.81 -31.88 -6.27
C THR A 231 -4.84 -30.74 -6.19
N THR A 232 -5.99 -30.98 -5.53
CA THR A 232 -6.98 -29.94 -5.25
C THR A 232 -6.38 -28.78 -4.45
N ALA A 233 -5.56 -29.11 -3.45
CA ALA A 233 -4.84 -28.13 -2.64
C ALA A 233 -3.90 -27.26 -3.50
N ALA A 234 -3.14 -27.88 -4.39
CA ALA A 234 -2.22 -27.16 -5.29
C ALA A 234 -2.93 -26.23 -6.27
N ARG A 235 -4.13 -26.63 -6.71
CA ARG A 235 -4.92 -25.89 -7.71
C ARG A 235 -5.66 -24.69 -7.14
N PHE A 236 -6.20 -24.80 -5.92
CA PHE A 236 -7.18 -23.83 -5.40
C PHE A 236 -6.79 -23.17 -4.09
N CYS A 237 -5.71 -23.64 -3.42
CA CYS A 237 -5.35 -23.16 -2.10
C CYS A 237 -4.04 -22.37 -2.13
N THR A 238 -3.98 -21.32 -1.30
CA THR A 238 -2.70 -20.78 -0.84
C THR A 238 -2.29 -21.50 0.43
N VAL A 239 -1.09 -22.08 0.43
CA VAL A 239 -0.55 -22.80 1.60
C VAL A 239 0.75 -22.12 2.02
N ARG A 240 0.87 -21.81 3.31
CA ARG A 240 2.05 -21.16 3.89
C ARG A 240 2.54 -21.99 5.06
N ARG A 241 3.85 -22.07 5.19
CA ARG A 241 4.49 -22.66 6.37
C ARG A 241 5.36 -21.63 7.04
N PHE A 242 5.25 -21.58 8.34
CA PHE A 242 5.98 -20.63 9.17
C PHE A 242 6.96 -21.35 10.10
N SER A 243 8.02 -20.65 10.49
CA SER A 243 8.90 -21.07 11.57
C SER A 243 8.22 -20.83 12.92
N GLY A 244 8.78 -21.40 13.99
CA GLY A 244 8.33 -21.09 15.36
C GLY A 244 8.47 -19.61 15.77
N ARG A 245 9.14 -18.79 14.95
CA ARG A 245 9.27 -17.32 15.11
C ARG A 245 8.30 -16.54 14.22
N GLY A 246 7.42 -17.21 13.47
CA GLY A 246 6.48 -16.59 12.55
C GLY A 246 7.08 -16.18 11.19
N TRP A 247 8.30 -16.60 10.85
CA TRP A 247 8.88 -16.32 9.54
C TRP A 247 8.33 -17.27 8.49
N LEU A 248 7.95 -16.73 7.33
CA LEU A 248 7.39 -17.50 6.21
C LEU A 248 8.49 -18.36 5.57
N LEU A 249 8.41 -19.68 5.72
CA LEU A 249 9.40 -20.61 5.19
C LEU A 249 9.09 -21.05 3.76
N THR A 250 7.83 -21.30 3.47
CA THR A 250 7.37 -21.67 2.13
C THR A 250 6.00 -21.05 1.85
N ARG A 251 5.75 -20.70 0.59
CA ARG A 251 4.46 -20.23 0.10
C ARG A 251 4.08 -20.94 -1.19
N LYS A 252 2.94 -21.58 -1.19
CA LYS A 252 2.29 -22.17 -2.35
C LYS A 252 1.11 -21.29 -2.75
N LEU A 253 1.11 -20.80 -3.97
CA LEU A 253 -0.02 -20.10 -4.56
C LEU A 253 -0.80 -21.01 -5.48
N PRO A 254 -2.12 -20.79 -5.67
CA PRO A 254 -2.93 -21.56 -6.60
C PRO A 254 -2.31 -21.61 -8.01
N GLY A 255 -2.17 -22.82 -8.56
CA GLY A 255 -1.65 -23.01 -9.91
C GLY A 255 -0.15 -22.75 -10.11
N ARG A 256 0.62 -22.50 -9.04
CA ARG A 256 2.08 -22.29 -9.11
C ARG A 256 2.81 -23.35 -8.29
N GLU A 257 4.10 -23.53 -8.56
CA GLU A 257 4.98 -24.27 -7.67
C GLU A 257 5.27 -23.49 -6.37
N THR A 258 5.74 -24.19 -5.35
CA THR A 258 6.02 -23.60 -4.03
C THR A 258 7.27 -22.72 -4.08
N GLU A 259 7.17 -21.56 -3.48
CA GLU A 259 8.28 -20.64 -3.21
C GLU A 259 8.92 -20.99 -1.86
N GLU A 260 10.23 -20.81 -1.75
CA GLU A 260 11.04 -21.13 -0.57
C GLU A 260 11.82 -19.90 -0.11
N TYR A 261 11.92 -19.72 1.21
CA TYR A 261 12.55 -18.55 1.85
C TYR A 261 13.50 -18.98 2.95
N VAL A 262 14.65 -18.32 3.06
CA VAL A 262 15.68 -18.54 4.07
C VAL A 262 15.95 -17.22 4.78
N TYR A 263 16.10 -17.29 6.11
CA TYR A 263 16.29 -16.12 6.95
C TYR A 263 17.58 -16.23 7.77
N ASP A 264 18.20 -15.10 8.04
CA ASP A 264 19.29 -15.01 9.00
C ASP A 264 18.76 -15.07 10.46
N ALA A 265 19.69 -15.09 11.42
CA ALA A 265 19.35 -15.14 12.84
C ALA A 265 18.54 -13.91 13.33
N SER A 266 18.60 -12.79 12.59
CA SER A 266 17.88 -11.54 12.88
C SER A 266 16.49 -11.50 12.23
N GLY A 267 16.12 -12.51 11.42
CA GLY A 267 14.84 -12.56 10.72
C GLY A 267 14.80 -11.82 9.39
N ARG A 268 15.96 -11.43 8.85
CA ARG A 268 16.04 -10.82 7.53
C ARG A 268 16.04 -11.91 6.45
N LEU A 269 15.28 -11.69 5.38
CA LEU A 269 15.31 -12.57 4.21
C LEU A 269 16.70 -12.52 3.57
N VAL A 270 17.34 -13.68 3.44
CA VAL A 270 18.68 -13.79 2.87
C VAL A 270 18.74 -14.65 1.61
N MET A 271 17.77 -15.53 1.39
CA MET A 271 17.64 -16.27 0.13
C MET A 271 16.18 -16.58 -0.16
N GLU A 272 15.86 -16.62 -1.46
CA GLU A 272 14.57 -17.12 -1.94
C GLU A 272 14.70 -17.83 -3.29
N ARG A 273 13.71 -18.67 -3.60
CA ARG A 273 13.52 -19.21 -4.96
C ARG A 273 12.06 -19.61 -5.21
N GLY A 274 11.57 -19.36 -6.41
CA GLY A 274 10.32 -19.91 -6.93
C GLY A 274 10.55 -21.20 -7.74
N GLY A 275 9.48 -21.73 -8.36
CA GLY A 275 9.51 -22.96 -9.13
C GLY A 275 10.48 -22.92 -10.30
N GLU A 276 10.45 -21.89 -11.12
CA GLU A 276 11.35 -21.73 -12.26
C GLU A 276 12.82 -21.68 -11.82
N ALA A 277 13.12 -20.92 -10.75
CA ALA A 277 14.47 -20.84 -10.21
C ALA A 277 14.90 -22.21 -9.64
N ARG A 278 14.00 -22.96 -9.00
CA ARG A 278 14.26 -24.32 -8.52
C ARG A 278 14.57 -25.26 -9.69
N ALA A 279 13.78 -25.24 -10.76
CA ALA A 279 14.00 -26.06 -11.95
C ALA A 279 15.36 -25.75 -12.61
N ALA A 280 15.79 -24.49 -12.57
CA ALA A 280 17.09 -24.04 -13.06
C ALA A 280 18.25 -24.24 -12.06
N GLY A 281 18.02 -24.78 -10.87
CA GLY A 281 19.03 -24.91 -9.81
C GLY A 281 19.54 -23.56 -9.31
N LYS A 282 18.69 -22.56 -9.24
CA LYS A 282 19.04 -21.17 -8.88
C LYS A 282 18.41 -20.74 -7.57
N TRP A 283 19.10 -19.81 -6.90
CA TRP A 283 18.63 -19.05 -5.74
C TRP A 283 18.92 -17.58 -5.95
N ILE A 284 18.01 -16.71 -5.52
CA ILE A 284 18.29 -15.29 -5.31
C ILE A 284 18.82 -15.15 -3.90
N THR A 285 19.97 -14.51 -3.73
CA THR A 285 20.59 -14.25 -2.43
C THR A 285 20.61 -12.77 -2.15
N TYR A 286 20.39 -12.39 -0.89
CA TYR A 286 20.31 -11.03 -0.38
C TYR A 286 21.38 -10.82 0.68
N ARG A 287 22.26 -9.86 0.47
CA ARG A 287 23.29 -9.49 1.42
C ARG A 287 22.96 -8.17 2.08
N HIS A 288 23.07 -8.13 3.38
CA HIS A 288 22.81 -6.93 4.18
C HIS A 288 24.11 -6.45 4.82
N ASP A 289 24.21 -5.14 5.04
CA ASP A 289 25.30 -4.54 5.83
C ASP A 289 25.02 -4.67 7.36
N ALA A 290 25.94 -4.12 8.17
CA ALA A 290 25.80 -4.14 9.61
C ALA A 290 24.61 -3.33 10.15
N HIS A 291 24.10 -2.37 9.36
CA HIS A 291 22.93 -1.55 9.68
C HIS A 291 21.61 -2.18 9.23
N GLY A 292 21.67 -3.28 8.45
CA GLY A 292 20.50 -3.97 7.91
C GLY A 292 20.07 -3.49 6.54
N HIS A 293 20.80 -2.59 5.87
CA HIS A 293 20.49 -2.20 4.50
C HIS A 293 20.82 -3.32 3.55
N LEU A 294 19.96 -3.54 2.54
CA LEU A 294 20.22 -4.46 1.45
C LEU A 294 21.32 -3.90 0.53
N VAL A 295 22.49 -4.53 0.52
CA VAL A 295 23.63 -4.07 -0.25
C VAL A 295 23.87 -4.86 -1.54
N GLU A 296 23.46 -6.14 -1.62
CA GLU A 296 23.60 -6.95 -2.84
C GLU A 296 22.45 -7.93 -3.00
N ARG A 297 22.04 -8.09 -4.26
CA ARG A 297 21.25 -9.22 -4.75
C ARG A 297 22.08 -9.99 -5.76
N ARG A 298 22.16 -11.29 -5.62
CA ARG A 298 22.91 -12.17 -6.52
C ARG A 298 22.10 -13.38 -6.92
N LEU A 299 22.40 -13.94 -8.07
CA LEU A 299 21.87 -15.20 -8.54
C LEU A 299 22.91 -16.29 -8.30
N LEU A 300 22.64 -17.17 -7.35
CA LEU A 300 23.47 -18.31 -6.99
C LEU A 300 23.02 -19.55 -7.74
N THR A 301 23.94 -20.30 -8.34
CA THR A 301 23.69 -21.66 -8.84
C THR A 301 24.05 -22.66 -7.75
N SER A 302 23.06 -23.37 -7.23
CA SER A 302 23.27 -24.39 -6.19
C SER A 302 22.12 -25.40 -6.16
N ALA A 303 22.46 -26.67 -5.94
CA ALA A 303 21.51 -27.75 -5.66
C ALA A 303 21.09 -27.81 -4.19
N GLY A 304 21.60 -26.92 -3.32
CA GLY A 304 21.28 -26.90 -1.90
C GLY A 304 19.80 -26.72 -1.63
N THR A 305 19.30 -27.38 -0.58
CA THR A 305 17.91 -27.25 -0.13
C THR A 305 17.73 -26.03 0.78
N ARG A 306 16.48 -25.63 1.00
CA ARG A 306 16.15 -24.58 1.96
C ARG A 306 16.70 -24.88 3.37
N GLU A 307 16.53 -26.14 3.82
CA GLU A 307 16.97 -26.59 5.13
C GLU A 307 18.49 -26.52 5.27
N HIS A 308 19.23 -26.91 4.21
CA HIS A 308 20.67 -26.77 4.16
C HIS A 308 21.11 -25.33 4.39
N PHE A 309 20.60 -24.39 3.57
CA PHE A 309 20.94 -22.98 3.71
C PHE A 309 20.48 -22.40 5.05
N GLN A 310 19.27 -22.74 5.54
CA GLN A 310 18.79 -22.30 6.83
C GLN A 310 19.74 -22.71 7.96
N SER A 311 20.35 -23.91 7.89
CA SER A 311 21.33 -24.37 8.87
C SER A 311 22.65 -23.58 8.83
N LEU A 312 23.08 -23.18 7.63
CA LEU A 312 24.26 -22.32 7.46
C LEU A 312 24.06 -20.94 8.09
N PHE A 313 22.91 -20.33 7.86
CA PHE A 313 22.56 -19.02 8.43
C PHE A 313 22.25 -19.07 9.93
N ALA A 314 22.01 -20.22 10.49
CA ALA A 314 21.94 -20.38 11.95
C ALA A 314 23.31 -20.27 12.63
N SER A 315 24.40 -20.58 11.91
CA SER A 315 25.78 -20.58 12.42
C SER A 315 26.60 -19.37 11.97
N SER A 316 26.24 -18.72 10.88
CA SER A 316 26.95 -17.54 10.33
C SER A 316 25.99 -16.58 9.69
N ALA A 317 26.20 -15.27 9.91
CA ALA A 317 25.40 -14.22 9.26
C ALA A 317 25.69 -14.13 7.74
N GLN A 318 26.87 -14.55 7.28
CA GLN A 318 27.30 -14.52 5.88
C GLN A 318 28.08 -15.79 5.53
N PRO A 319 27.40 -16.95 5.39
CA PRO A 319 28.09 -18.20 5.04
C PRO A 319 28.65 -18.09 3.61
N ALA A 320 29.91 -18.48 3.43
CA ALA A 320 30.62 -18.38 2.15
C ALA A 320 29.90 -19.15 1.00
N GLU A 321 29.26 -20.24 1.31
CA GLU A 321 28.51 -21.06 0.34
C GLU A 321 27.29 -20.31 -0.22
N ALA A 322 26.64 -19.43 0.57
CA ALA A 322 25.51 -18.63 0.13
C ALA A 322 25.94 -17.38 -0.68
N TYR A 323 27.20 -16.96 -0.56
CA TYR A 323 27.75 -15.76 -1.19
C TYR A 323 29.08 -16.02 -1.92
N PRO A 324 29.18 -17.04 -2.79
CA PRO A 324 30.41 -17.26 -3.52
C PRO A 324 30.64 -16.13 -4.53
N GLU A 325 31.92 -15.87 -4.83
CA GLU A 325 32.28 -14.85 -5.86
C GLU A 325 31.74 -15.17 -7.25
N SER A 326 31.51 -16.46 -7.54
CA SER A 326 30.94 -16.93 -8.80
C SER A 326 29.45 -16.64 -8.97
N ALA A 327 28.73 -16.22 -7.91
CA ALA A 327 27.33 -15.84 -8.02
C ALA A 327 27.19 -14.55 -8.84
N VAL A 328 26.25 -14.56 -9.80
CA VAL A 328 26.01 -13.44 -10.71
C VAL A 328 25.43 -12.27 -9.92
N LEU A 329 26.09 -11.12 -9.99
CA LEU A 329 25.58 -9.89 -9.39
C LEU A 329 24.36 -9.41 -10.19
N LEU A 330 23.19 -9.31 -9.53
CA LEU A 330 21.97 -8.73 -10.11
C LEU A 330 21.85 -7.25 -9.77
N GLU A 331 22.16 -6.91 -8.53
CA GLU A 331 22.06 -5.54 -8.03
C GLU A 331 23.03 -5.34 -6.87
N ARG A 332 23.64 -4.16 -6.82
CA ARG A 332 24.39 -3.69 -5.66
C ARG A 332 24.00 -2.24 -5.37
N THR A 333 23.81 -1.94 -4.08
CA THR A 333 23.57 -0.58 -3.60
C THR A 333 24.63 -0.24 -2.56
N ILE A 334 25.19 0.96 -2.67
CA ILE A 334 26.18 1.51 -1.73
C ILE A 334 25.55 2.70 -1.03
N TYR A 335 25.73 2.77 0.27
CA TYR A 335 25.20 3.82 1.12
C TYR A 335 26.35 4.69 1.65
N GLY A 336 26.21 6.00 1.55
CA GLY A 336 27.16 6.97 2.11
C GLY A 336 28.50 7.12 1.41
N ASP A 337 28.91 6.22 0.49
CA ASP A 337 30.17 6.26 -0.22
C ASP A 337 29.96 6.72 -1.68
N ARG A 338 30.70 7.77 -2.09
CA ARG A 338 30.66 8.36 -3.44
C ARG A 338 31.90 8.06 -4.27
N SER A 339 32.82 7.23 -3.79
CA SER A 339 34.12 6.96 -4.46
C SER A 339 33.99 6.42 -5.86
N ARG A 340 32.87 5.77 -6.21
CA ARG A 340 32.63 5.17 -7.54
C ARG A 340 32.10 6.14 -8.60
N GLU A 341 31.58 7.29 -8.20
CA GLU A 341 30.99 8.28 -9.12
C GLU A 341 32.01 8.78 -10.13
N SER A 342 33.26 9.00 -9.70
CA SER A 342 34.33 9.52 -10.54
C SER A 342 34.72 8.56 -11.66
N SER A 343 34.88 7.30 -11.34
CA SER A 343 35.31 6.28 -12.33
C SER A 343 34.23 6.01 -13.38
N ALA A 344 32.96 6.24 -13.05
CA ALA A 344 31.82 6.05 -13.93
C ALA A 344 31.44 7.30 -14.74
N GLY A 345 32.00 8.49 -14.40
CA GLY A 345 31.62 9.77 -15.01
C GLY A 345 30.21 10.25 -14.59
N LEU A 346 29.76 9.85 -13.40
CA LEU A 346 28.42 10.14 -12.88
C LEU A 346 28.43 11.18 -11.75
N TRP A 347 29.34 12.14 -11.83
CA TRP A 347 29.39 13.28 -10.92
C TRP A 347 28.07 14.03 -10.87
N PHE A 348 27.84 14.70 -9.76
CA PHE A 348 26.84 15.75 -9.72
C PHE A 348 27.12 16.75 -10.85
N ALA A 349 26.15 16.93 -11.72
CA ALA A 349 26.23 17.92 -12.78
C ALA A 349 25.41 19.14 -12.36
N ASP A 350 26.06 20.29 -12.33
CA ASP A 350 25.41 21.57 -12.13
C ASP A 350 24.39 21.80 -13.24
N ALA A 351 23.12 21.53 -12.95
CA ALA A 351 22.01 22.02 -13.75
C ALA A 351 21.58 23.35 -13.14
N ASP A 352 21.43 24.37 -13.95
CA ASP A 352 21.32 25.81 -13.58
C ASP A 352 20.34 26.16 -12.46
N SER A 353 19.46 25.28 -12.01
CA SER A 353 18.46 25.55 -10.99
C SER A 353 18.63 24.76 -9.68
N VAL A 354 19.52 23.77 -9.62
CA VAL A 354 19.60 22.80 -8.49
C VAL A 354 20.93 22.89 -7.72
N THR A 355 21.91 23.60 -8.28
CA THR A 355 23.30 23.69 -7.83
C THR A 355 23.50 24.13 -6.38
N ALA A 356 22.70 25.10 -5.94
CA ALA A 356 22.84 25.69 -4.62
C ALA A 356 22.35 24.77 -3.47
N LEU A 357 21.72 23.64 -3.80
CA LEU A 357 21.07 22.76 -2.83
C LEU A 357 21.83 21.46 -2.61
N HIS A 358 22.80 21.11 -3.48
CA HIS A 358 23.56 19.87 -3.33
C HIS A 358 24.44 19.90 -2.09
N ASP A 359 24.28 18.87 -1.25
CA ASP A 359 25.12 18.64 -0.08
C ASP A 359 25.90 17.34 -0.29
N PRO A 360 27.21 17.41 -0.57
CA PRO A 360 28.03 16.24 -0.84
C PRO A 360 28.17 15.32 0.38
N ASP A 361 27.99 15.85 1.59
CA ASP A 361 28.10 15.10 2.83
C ASP A 361 26.77 14.40 3.21
N LYS A 362 25.68 14.74 2.54
CA LYS A 362 24.39 14.05 2.70
C LYS A 362 24.38 12.75 1.89
N GLY A 363 24.49 11.69 2.57
CA GLY A 363 24.47 10.34 2.01
C GLY A 363 24.58 9.28 3.09
N ALA A 364 24.92 9.66 4.30
CA ALA A 364 24.99 8.74 5.44
C ALA A 364 23.60 8.09 5.64
N GLY A 365 23.53 6.76 5.44
CA GLY A 365 22.28 6.00 5.51
C GLY A 365 21.37 6.12 4.29
N LEU A 366 21.75 6.90 3.25
CA LEU A 366 21.03 6.99 1.98
C LEU A 366 21.82 6.28 0.86
N PRO A 367 21.15 5.69 -0.15
CA PRO A 367 21.85 5.12 -1.30
C PRO A 367 22.55 6.23 -2.09
N THR A 368 23.86 6.10 -2.28
CA THR A 368 24.67 7.03 -3.10
C THR A 368 25.00 6.46 -4.45
N TRP A 369 24.99 5.15 -4.58
CA TRP A 369 25.31 4.43 -5.78
C TRP A 369 24.52 3.14 -5.91
N SER A 370 24.16 2.76 -7.14
CA SER A 370 23.71 1.40 -7.44
C SER A 370 24.21 0.92 -8.79
N GLU A 371 24.36 -0.38 -8.92
CA GLU A 371 24.61 -1.08 -10.17
C GLU A 371 23.58 -2.19 -10.33
N THR A 372 22.93 -2.27 -11.50
CA THR A 372 21.88 -3.26 -11.80
C THR A 372 22.25 -3.98 -13.08
N ALA A 373 22.27 -5.32 -13.04
CA ALA A 373 22.56 -6.14 -14.22
C ALA A 373 21.43 -6.04 -15.26
N VAL A 374 21.77 -5.95 -16.50
CA VAL A 374 20.89 -6.11 -17.66
C VAL A 374 20.97 -7.55 -18.11
N LEU A 375 19.86 -8.30 -17.98
CA LEU A 375 19.79 -9.70 -18.40
C LEU A 375 19.54 -9.81 -19.91
N GLU A 376 20.13 -10.82 -20.57
CA GLU A 376 20.06 -10.96 -22.02
C GLU A 376 18.68 -11.35 -22.54
N SER A 377 17.95 -12.24 -21.83
CA SER A 377 16.61 -12.68 -22.23
C SER A 377 15.87 -13.40 -21.10
N GLU A 378 14.54 -13.48 -21.21
CA GLU A 378 13.75 -14.36 -20.38
C GLU A 378 14.19 -15.83 -20.56
N GLY A 379 14.32 -16.56 -19.45
CA GLY A 379 14.72 -17.98 -19.44
C GLY A 379 16.22 -18.23 -19.48
N ASN A 380 17.07 -17.26 -19.79
CA ASN A 380 18.51 -17.41 -19.70
C ASN A 380 19.03 -16.92 -18.35
N TRP A 381 18.82 -17.71 -17.32
CA TRP A 381 19.14 -17.40 -15.93
C TRP A 381 20.65 -17.04 -15.76
N GLY A 382 20.91 -15.74 -15.60
CA GLY A 382 22.22 -15.22 -15.22
C GLY A 382 23.15 -14.83 -16.37
N ALA A 383 22.69 -14.84 -17.63
CA ALA A 383 23.42 -14.19 -18.71
C ALA A 383 23.21 -12.67 -18.59
N VAL A 384 24.31 -11.94 -18.39
CA VAL A 384 24.34 -10.50 -18.20
C VAL A 384 24.97 -9.85 -19.42
N SER A 385 24.20 -8.98 -20.11
CA SER A 385 24.67 -8.22 -21.28
C SER A 385 25.36 -6.92 -20.91
N GLY A 386 25.20 -6.45 -19.69
CA GLY A 386 25.78 -5.21 -19.20
C GLY A 386 25.24 -4.80 -17.84
N GLN A 387 25.59 -3.59 -17.42
CA GLN A 387 25.10 -3.03 -16.15
C GLN A 387 24.63 -1.60 -16.35
N VAL A 388 23.55 -1.24 -15.68
CA VAL A 388 23.12 0.15 -15.49
C VAL A 388 23.72 0.63 -14.18
N LEU A 389 24.51 1.70 -14.25
CA LEU A 389 25.14 2.35 -13.10
C LEU A 389 24.34 3.60 -12.76
N ARG A 390 24.04 3.82 -11.45
CA ARG A 390 23.32 5.00 -10.98
C ARG A 390 24.05 5.67 -9.83
N ALA A 391 24.07 7.00 -9.86
CA ALA A 391 24.48 7.85 -8.75
C ALA A 391 23.26 8.66 -8.26
N TYR A 392 23.20 8.90 -6.94
CA TYR A 392 22.11 9.62 -6.30
C TYR A 392 22.67 10.81 -5.51
N HIS A 393 22.12 11.99 -5.72
CA HIS A 393 22.57 13.23 -5.10
C HIS A 393 21.43 13.87 -4.32
N TYR A 394 21.76 14.37 -3.13
CA TYR A 394 20.78 14.86 -2.16
C TYR A 394 21.08 16.31 -1.77
N ASP A 395 20.03 17.02 -1.33
CA ASP A 395 20.18 18.31 -0.68
C ASP A 395 20.43 18.16 0.83
N SER A 396 20.62 19.30 1.52
CA SER A 396 20.85 19.33 2.96
C SER A 396 19.71 18.77 3.80
N LEU A 397 18.49 18.66 3.24
CA LEU A 397 17.33 18.05 3.88
C LEU A 397 17.23 16.54 3.58
N GLY A 398 18.14 15.98 2.78
CA GLY A 398 18.12 14.58 2.36
C GLY A 398 17.12 14.27 1.24
N ARG A 399 16.62 15.29 0.52
CA ARG A 399 15.74 15.09 -0.64
C ARG A 399 16.60 14.80 -1.88
N LEU A 400 16.14 13.85 -2.69
CA LEU A 400 16.83 13.46 -3.93
C LEU A 400 16.71 14.58 -4.97
N ILE A 401 17.82 15.24 -5.29
CA ILE A 401 17.84 16.35 -6.25
C ILE A 401 18.41 15.98 -7.63
N GLN A 402 19.24 14.93 -7.72
CA GLN A 402 19.69 14.43 -9.00
C GLN A 402 19.91 12.92 -8.98
N THR A 403 19.50 12.23 -10.05
CA THR A 403 19.98 10.91 -10.41
C THR A 403 20.77 10.98 -11.71
N ALA A 404 21.91 10.28 -11.76
CA ALA A 404 22.67 10.10 -12.97
C ALA A 404 22.77 8.61 -13.28
N GLU A 405 22.43 8.22 -14.49
CA GLU A 405 22.43 6.83 -14.95
C GLU A 405 23.36 6.66 -16.14
N LYS A 406 24.15 5.58 -16.14
CA LYS A 406 24.95 5.17 -17.30
C LYS A 406 24.52 3.79 -17.76
N TRP A 407 24.12 3.71 -19.00
CA TRP A 407 23.67 2.49 -19.66
C TRP A 407 24.84 1.70 -20.24
N PRO A 408 24.67 0.40 -20.56
CA PRO A 408 25.75 -0.44 -21.13
C PRO A 408 26.32 0.08 -22.43
N ASP A 409 25.56 0.79 -23.24
CA ASP A 409 26.00 1.44 -24.51
C ASP A 409 26.83 2.72 -24.27
N GLY A 410 27.03 3.11 -23.01
CA GLY A 410 27.75 4.32 -22.63
C GLY A 410 26.88 5.58 -22.54
N THR A 411 25.60 5.51 -22.91
CA THR A 411 24.66 6.64 -22.79
C THR A 411 24.52 7.05 -21.33
N VAL A 412 24.63 8.35 -21.08
CA VAL A 412 24.41 8.92 -19.72
C VAL A 412 23.14 9.74 -19.75
N CYS A 413 22.21 9.37 -18.84
CA CYS A 413 20.98 10.10 -18.60
C CYS A 413 21.04 10.74 -17.20
N ARG A 414 20.48 11.94 -17.06
CA ARG A 414 20.37 12.63 -15.76
C ARG A 414 18.96 13.15 -15.58
N ARG A 415 18.49 13.07 -14.33
CA ARG A 415 17.25 13.68 -13.91
C ARG A 415 17.54 14.56 -12.70
N SER A 416 17.34 15.87 -12.85
CA SER A 416 17.49 16.87 -11.79
C SER A 416 16.13 17.36 -11.34
N VAL A 417 15.95 17.55 -10.04
CA VAL A 417 14.67 17.92 -9.42
C VAL A 417 14.86 19.11 -8.50
N GLY A 418 14.10 20.17 -8.71
CA GLY A 418 14.02 21.32 -7.83
C GLY A 418 12.74 21.29 -7.00
N TYR A 419 12.84 21.71 -5.75
CA TYR A 419 11.73 21.71 -4.79
C TYR A 419 11.47 23.13 -4.27
N ASP A 420 10.22 23.40 -3.93
CA ASP A 420 9.90 24.54 -3.07
C ASP A 420 10.16 24.22 -1.59
N PHE A 421 9.90 25.19 -0.72
CA PHE A 421 10.07 25.03 0.72
C PHE A 421 9.11 23.97 1.31
N ALA A 422 7.92 23.77 0.73
CA ALA A 422 6.93 22.79 1.17
C ALA A 422 7.26 21.37 0.70
N GLY A 423 8.28 21.21 -0.20
CA GLY A 423 8.66 19.91 -0.74
C GLY A 423 7.97 19.55 -2.07
N ASN A 424 7.21 20.48 -2.67
CA ASN A 424 6.62 20.24 -3.98
C ASN A 424 7.70 20.35 -5.07
N VAL A 425 7.62 19.50 -6.09
CA VAL A 425 8.54 19.52 -7.25
C VAL A 425 8.20 20.69 -8.17
N THR A 426 9.02 21.73 -8.18
CA THR A 426 8.81 22.95 -9.00
C THR A 426 9.49 22.86 -10.37
N SER A 427 10.59 22.11 -10.46
CA SER A 427 11.29 21.88 -11.71
C SER A 427 11.79 20.45 -11.80
N GLU A 428 11.77 19.90 -13.00
CA GLU A 428 12.33 18.59 -13.30
C GLU A 428 12.97 18.65 -14.67
N GLN A 429 14.26 18.38 -14.73
CA GLN A 429 15.02 18.35 -15.96
C GLN A 429 15.56 16.95 -16.18
N GLU A 430 15.22 16.37 -17.31
CA GLU A 430 15.73 15.08 -17.78
C GLU A 430 16.62 15.32 -18.99
N THR A 431 17.84 14.79 -18.96
CA THR A 431 18.77 14.83 -20.10
C THR A 431 19.22 13.41 -20.41
N CYS A 432 19.20 13.02 -21.68
CA CYS A 432 19.65 11.70 -22.09
C CYS A 432 20.34 11.81 -23.47
N GLY A 433 21.65 11.66 -23.50
CA GLY A 433 22.42 11.97 -24.68
C GLY A 433 22.29 13.45 -25.09
N THR A 434 21.73 13.71 -26.27
CA THR A 434 21.49 15.07 -26.79
C THR A 434 20.09 15.58 -26.51
N HIS A 435 19.21 14.76 -25.94
CA HIS A 435 17.80 15.12 -25.66
C HIS A 435 17.65 15.69 -24.27
N MET A 436 16.86 16.75 -24.16
CA MET A 436 16.55 17.41 -22.91
C MET A 436 15.03 17.63 -22.81
N LYS A 437 14.47 17.23 -21.67
CA LYS A 437 13.09 17.55 -21.31
C LYS A 437 13.11 18.38 -20.03
N LEU A 438 12.44 19.53 -20.04
CA LEU A 438 12.26 20.39 -18.88
C LEU A 438 10.76 20.48 -18.55
N THR A 439 10.43 20.14 -17.32
CA THR A 439 9.08 20.30 -16.76
C THR A 439 9.13 21.31 -15.63
N LEU A 440 8.31 22.35 -15.71
CA LEU A 440 8.14 23.34 -14.65
C LEU A 440 6.73 23.26 -14.08
N ARG A 441 6.62 23.33 -12.77
CA ARG A 441 5.33 23.23 -12.06
C ARG A 441 5.16 24.40 -11.09
N SER A 442 3.94 24.86 -10.93
CA SER A 442 3.57 25.82 -9.91
C SER A 442 2.40 25.29 -9.08
N TYR A 443 2.40 25.66 -7.81
CA TYR A 443 1.45 25.15 -6.84
C TYR A 443 0.79 26.31 -6.08
N ASP A 444 -0.39 26.07 -5.57
CA ASP A 444 -1.02 26.99 -4.62
C ASP A 444 -0.52 26.73 -3.18
N ASN A 445 -1.07 27.46 -2.22
CA ASN A 445 -0.70 27.37 -0.81
C ASN A 445 -1.05 26.02 -0.17
N GLU A 446 -1.99 25.28 -0.74
CA GLU A 446 -2.39 23.94 -0.29
C GLU A 446 -1.57 22.83 -0.96
N GLY A 447 -0.66 23.18 -1.88
CA GLY A 447 0.17 22.24 -2.63
C GLY A 447 -0.57 21.61 -3.82
N ARG A 448 -1.69 22.23 -4.29
CA ARG A 448 -2.39 21.78 -5.49
C ARG A 448 -1.68 22.34 -6.73
N LEU A 449 -1.52 21.52 -7.76
CA LEU A 449 -0.82 21.87 -9.00
C LEU A 449 -1.62 22.91 -9.81
N LEU A 450 -1.10 24.14 -9.93
CA LEU A 450 -1.75 25.23 -10.70
C LEU A 450 -1.39 25.20 -12.17
N SER A 451 -0.14 24.85 -12.48
CA SER A 451 0.29 24.78 -13.87
C SER A 451 1.46 23.80 -14.04
N GLU A 452 1.49 23.19 -15.19
CA GLU A 452 2.62 22.41 -15.67
C GLU A 452 3.04 22.92 -17.06
N SER A 453 4.34 23.07 -17.28
CA SER A 453 4.93 23.49 -18.56
C SER A 453 6.01 22.51 -18.94
N VAL A 454 5.89 21.87 -20.09
CA VAL A 454 6.84 20.88 -20.60
C VAL A 454 7.47 21.37 -21.89
N SER A 455 8.79 21.45 -21.95
CA SER A 455 9.54 21.70 -23.17
C SER A 455 10.51 20.57 -23.45
N VAL A 456 10.74 20.28 -24.72
CA VAL A 456 11.68 19.25 -25.20
C VAL A 456 12.68 19.91 -26.14
N ASP A 457 13.97 19.65 -25.93
CA ASP A 457 15.10 20.12 -26.75
C ASP A 457 15.07 21.64 -26.98
N GLY A 458 14.65 22.43 -25.99
CA GLY A 458 14.54 23.88 -26.09
C GLY A 458 13.41 24.38 -26.99
N GLY A 459 12.53 23.49 -27.45
CA GLY A 459 11.35 23.85 -28.24
C GLY A 459 10.30 24.60 -27.43
N ALA A 460 9.22 25.02 -28.12
CA ALA A 460 8.11 25.71 -27.48
C ALA A 460 7.47 24.84 -26.37
N ALA A 461 7.27 25.42 -25.21
CA ALA A 461 6.69 24.72 -24.07
C ALA A 461 5.19 24.46 -24.26
N ALA A 462 4.77 23.23 -24.10
CA ALA A 462 3.37 22.87 -23.91
C ALA A 462 2.97 23.23 -22.47
N LYS A 463 1.89 24.00 -22.31
CA LYS A 463 1.42 24.44 -20.99
C LYS A 463 0.03 23.87 -20.69
N THR A 464 -0.09 23.31 -19.51
CA THR A 464 -1.38 22.86 -18.94
C THR A 464 -1.64 23.69 -17.69
N ALA A 465 -2.85 24.26 -17.59
CA ALA A 465 -3.30 24.96 -16.40
C ALA A 465 -4.41 24.15 -15.72
N TYR A 466 -4.37 24.10 -14.41
CA TYR A 466 -5.33 23.41 -13.58
C TYR A 466 -6.16 24.43 -12.80
N ALA A 467 -7.45 24.27 -12.82
CA ALA A 467 -8.39 25.07 -12.04
C ALA A 467 -9.17 24.14 -11.12
N TYR A 468 -9.31 24.56 -9.91
CA TYR A 468 -10.01 23.84 -8.86
C TYR A 468 -11.25 24.60 -8.44
N ASP A 469 -12.27 23.93 -7.98
CA ASP A 469 -13.32 24.56 -7.22
C ASP A 469 -12.80 24.98 -5.82
N ASP A 470 -13.64 25.59 -5.00
CA ASP A 470 -13.19 26.05 -3.68
C ASP A 470 -12.83 24.92 -2.70
N LEU A 471 -13.26 23.70 -2.96
CA LEU A 471 -12.93 22.55 -2.12
C LEU A 471 -11.67 21.80 -2.59
N GLY A 472 -11.27 21.97 -3.85
CA GLY A 472 -10.03 21.44 -4.43
C GLY A 472 -10.24 20.24 -5.35
#